data_7f5cbd82c92f1e8d38c42e6ca20774d3
#
_entry.id   7f5cbd82c92f1e8d38c42e6ca20774d3
#
_cell.length_a   1.000
_cell.length_b   1.000
_cell.length_c   1.000
_cell.angle_alpha   90.00
_cell.angle_beta   90.00
_cell.angle_gamma   90.00
#
_symmetry.space_group_name_H-M   'P 1'
#
loop_
_entity.id
_entity.type
_entity.pdbx_description
1 polymer ?
#
loop_
_entity_poly.entity_id
_entity_poly.type
_entity_poly.pdbx_seq_one_letter_code
_entity_poly.pdbx_strand_id
1 'polypeptide(L)'
;MKILIIEDNEKNLKLFRALLTSQGYDTIEARDGKEGVRLAKEQKPDLILMDIQMPVMDGVTATRLLKENPETKDIPVIALTSYAMKGDRESFLSEGFVEYIAKPIKVNEFLEVVRRYL
;
A
#
# COMPACT_ATOMS: atom_id res chain seq x y z
N MET A 1 -4.94 -13.37 6.64
CA MET A 1 -4.84 -11.90 6.46
C MET A 1 -4.74 -11.55 4.99
N LYS A 2 -5.54 -10.62 4.54
CA LYS A 2 -5.67 -10.24 3.15
C LYS A 2 -5.00 -8.88 2.94
N ILE A 3 -4.07 -8.79 1.98
CA ILE A 3 -3.32 -7.57 1.69
C ILE A 3 -3.59 -7.14 0.26
N LEU A 4 -4.02 -5.90 0.08
CA LEU A 4 -4.22 -5.30 -1.23
C LEU A 4 -2.93 -4.58 -1.63
N ILE A 5 -2.38 -4.96 -2.78
CA ILE A 5 -1.16 -4.33 -3.33
C ILE A 5 -1.59 -3.46 -4.50
N ILE A 6 -1.35 -2.17 -4.41
CA ILE A 6 -1.67 -1.21 -5.48
C ILE A 6 -0.36 -0.70 -6.05
N GLU A 7 0.00 -1.20 -7.22
CA GLU A 7 1.29 -0.98 -7.86
C GLU A 7 1.16 -1.19 -9.36
N ASP A 8 1.66 -0.25 -10.16
CA ASP A 8 1.55 -0.33 -11.62
C ASP A 8 2.70 -1.10 -12.27
N ASN A 9 3.80 -1.32 -11.57
CA ASN A 9 4.97 -2.02 -12.11
C ASN A 9 4.84 -3.53 -11.88
N GLU A 10 4.81 -4.29 -12.96
CA GLU A 10 4.61 -5.74 -12.91
C GLU A 10 5.70 -6.48 -12.12
N LYS A 11 6.95 -6.04 -12.24
CA LYS A 11 8.06 -6.65 -11.51
C LYS A 11 7.91 -6.45 -10.01
N ASN A 12 7.48 -5.26 -9.59
CA ASN A 12 7.25 -4.95 -8.20
C ASN A 12 6.06 -5.76 -7.66
N LEU A 13 4.98 -5.87 -8.43
CA LEU A 13 3.83 -6.68 -8.04
C LEU A 13 4.23 -8.13 -7.79
N LYS A 14 5.00 -8.71 -8.70
CA LYS A 14 5.49 -10.08 -8.57
C LYS A 14 6.32 -10.26 -7.31
N LEU A 15 7.23 -9.34 -7.05
CA LEU A 15 8.10 -9.39 -5.88
C LEU A 15 7.28 -9.31 -4.60
N PHE A 16 6.41 -8.33 -4.49
CA PHE A 16 5.61 -8.13 -3.28
C PHE A 16 4.69 -9.32 -3.04
N ARG A 17 4.03 -9.82 -4.09
CA ARG A 17 3.18 -10.99 -4.00
C ARG A 17 3.96 -12.22 -3.51
N ALA A 18 5.12 -12.48 -4.09
CA ALA A 18 5.94 -13.62 -3.70
C ALA A 18 6.36 -13.54 -2.24
N LEU A 19 6.79 -12.36 -1.79
CA LEU A 19 7.22 -12.18 -0.41
C LEU A 19 6.05 -12.35 0.57
N LEU A 20 4.91 -11.78 0.26
CA LEU A 20 3.75 -11.84 1.15
C LEU A 20 3.13 -13.22 1.20
N THR A 21 2.99 -13.89 0.06
CA THR A 21 2.44 -15.24 0.04
C THR A 21 3.36 -16.24 0.74
N SER A 22 4.67 -16.02 0.70
CA SER A 22 5.62 -16.87 1.43
C SER A 22 5.41 -16.80 2.95
N GLN A 23 4.80 -15.72 3.44
CA GLN A 23 4.49 -15.54 4.85
C GLN A 23 3.06 -15.99 5.21
N GLY A 24 2.35 -16.56 4.27
CA GLY A 24 1.00 -17.05 4.50
C GLY A 24 -0.11 -16.01 4.32
N TYR A 25 0.21 -14.83 3.80
CA TYR A 25 -0.80 -13.80 3.55
C TYR A 25 -1.47 -14.02 2.19
N ASP A 26 -2.76 -13.70 2.11
CA ASP A 26 -3.48 -13.66 0.84
C ASP A 26 -3.30 -12.28 0.22
N THR A 27 -3.13 -12.22 -1.10
CA THR A 27 -2.91 -10.96 -1.79
C THR A 27 -3.97 -10.69 -2.85
N ILE A 28 -4.31 -9.40 -2.99
CA ILE A 28 -5.16 -8.88 -4.05
C ILE A 28 -4.34 -7.81 -4.74
N GLU A 29 -4.46 -7.69 -6.06
CA GLU A 29 -3.63 -6.74 -6.82
C GLU A 29 -4.49 -5.74 -7.58
N ALA A 30 -4.05 -4.48 -7.56
CA ALA A 30 -4.59 -3.41 -8.38
C ALA A 30 -3.42 -2.70 -9.06
N ARG A 31 -3.61 -2.24 -10.28
CA ARG A 31 -2.55 -1.63 -11.08
C ARG A 31 -2.61 -0.11 -11.13
N ASP A 32 -3.64 0.48 -10.55
CA ASP A 32 -3.75 1.92 -10.40
C ASP A 32 -4.61 2.25 -9.19
N GLY A 33 -4.63 3.53 -8.83
CA GLY A 33 -5.33 3.97 -7.63
C GLY A 33 -6.85 3.82 -7.73
N LYS A 34 -7.41 3.99 -8.91
CA LYS A 34 -8.86 3.86 -9.11
C LYS A 34 -9.33 2.43 -8.86
N GLU A 35 -8.63 1.46 -9.46
CA GLU A 35 -8.91 0.05 -9.23
C GLU A 35 -8.67 -0.32 -7.77
N GLY A 36 -7.62 0.22 -7.17
CA GLY A 36 -7.31 -0.02 -5.76
C GLY A 36 -8.40 0.44 -4.83
N VAL A 37 -8.94 1.64 -5.04
CA VAL A 37 -10.03 2.15 -4.22
C VAL A 37 -11.28 1.26 -4.36
N ARG A 38 -11.59 0.85 -5.59
CA ARG A 38 -12.71 -0.05 -5.84
C ARG A 38 -12.55 -1.39 -5.11
N LEU A 39 -11.38 -2.00 -5.25
CA LEU A 39 -11.11 -3.29 -4.61
C LEU A 39 -11.10 -3.21 -3.09
N ALA A 40 -10.60 -2.10 -2.53
CA ALA A 40 -10.63 -1.90 -1.10
C ALA A 40 -12.05 -1.89 -0.55
N LYS A 41 -12.97 -1.26 -1.26
CA LYS A 41 -14.38 -1.24 -0.86
C LYS A 41 -15.02 -2.62 -0.97
N GLU A 42 -14.73 -3.35 -2.05
CA GLU A 42 -15.33 -4.65 -2.31
C GLU A 42 -14.77 -5.75 -1.42
N GLN A 43 -13.45 -5.79 -1.27
CA GLN A 43 -12.75 -6.90 -0.63
C GLN A 43 -12.41 -6.65 0.83
N LYS A 44 -12.40 -5.40 1.27
CA LYS A 44 -12.08 -4.99 2.64
C LYS A 44 -10.82 -5.68 3.19
N PRO A 45 -9.67 -5.40 2.58
CA PRO A 45 -8.42 -6.03 3.01
C PRO A 45 -8.02 -5.58 4.43
N ASP A 46 -7.14 -6.32 5.03
CA ASP A 46 -6.61 -6.00 6.36
C ASP A 46 -5.52 -4.95 6.30
N LEU A 47 -4.85 -4.82 5.15
CA LEU A 47 -3.76 -3.88 4.94
C LEU A 47 -3.69 -3.51 3.46
N ILE A 48 -3.30 -2.27 3.17
CA ILE A 48 -3.09 -1.80 1.80
C ILE A 48 -1.65 -1.33 1.65
N LEU A 49 -0.96 -1.83 0.61
CA LEU A 49 0.33 -1.34 0.18
C LEU A 49 0.08 -0.47 -1.04
N MET A 50 0.41 0.81 -0.95
CA MET A 50 0.05 1.82 -1.96
C MET A 50 1.29 2.47 -2.57
N ASP A 51 1.54 2.21 -3.85
CA ASP A 51 2.55 2.95 -4.60
C ASP A 51 2.12 4.42 -4.71
N ILE A 52 3.05 5.33 -4.46
CA ILE A 52 2.75 6.77 -4.52
C ILE A 52 2.68 7.25 -5.95
N GLN A 53 3.52 6.70 -6.83
CA GLN A 53 3.66 7.19 -8.21
C GLN A 53 3.03 6.25 -9.21
N MET A 54 1.80 6.54 -9.58
CA MET A 54 1.04 5.74 -10.53
C MET A 54 0.32 6.62 -11.53
N PRO A 55 0.06 6.11 -12.74
CA PRO A 55 -0.80 6.82 -13.69
C PRO A 55 -2.26 6.78 -13.23
N VAL A 56 -3.11 7.58 -13.85
CA VAL A 56 -4.55 7.67 -13.62
C VAL A 56 -4.88 8.34 -12.29
N MET A 57 -4.43 7.76 -11.17
CA MET A 57 -4.66 8.32 -9.85
C MET A 57 -3.47 7.95 -8.98
N ASP A 58 -2.75 8.96 -8.47
CA ASP A 58 -1.59 8.72 -7.61
C ASP A 58 -2.00 8.19 -6.23
N GLY A 59 -1.01 7.67 -5.49
CA GLY A 59 -1.26 7.02 -4.21
C GLY A 59 -1.79 7.95 -3.11
N VAL A 60 -1.39 9.23 -3.13
CA VAL A 60 -1.87 10.20 -2.15
C VAL A 60 -3.36 10.47 -2.36
N THR A 61 -3.75 10.69 -3.61
CA THR A 61 -5.16 10.91 -3.96
C THR A 61 -6.01 9.70 -3.61
N ALA A 62 -5.53 8.50 -3.97
CA ALA A 62 -6.24 7.25 -3.67
C ALA A 62 -6.41 7.08 -2.16
N THR A 63 -5.37 7.34 -1.38
CA THR A 63 -5.44 7.21 0.08
C THR A 63 -6.41 8.20 0.68
N ARG A 64 -6.45 9.43 0.17
CA ARG A 64 -7.41 10.43 0.63
C ARG A 64 -8.85 9.92 0.44
N LEU A 65 -9.14 9.36 -0.74
CA LEU A 65 -10.45 8.79 -1.02
C LEU A 65 -10.79 7.65 -0.07
N LEU A 66 -9.83 6.78 0.24
CA LEU A 66 -10.03 5.70 1.19
C LEU A 66 -10.34 6.21 2.59
N LYS A 67 -9.65 7.26 3.02
CA LYS A 67 -9.83 7.82 4.36
C LYS A 67 -11.11 8.64 4.50
N GLU A 68 -11.69 9.11 3.41
CA GLU A 68 -12.96 9.82 3.40
C GLU A 68 -14.17 8.87 3.43
N ASN A 69 -13.97 7.58 3.14
CA ASN A 69 -15.07 6.62 3.08
C ASN A 69 -15.14 5.82 4.38
N PRO A 70 -16.28 5.84 5.10
CA PRO A 70 -16.43 5.09 6.35
C PRO A 70 -16.14 3.60 6.24
N GLU A 71 -16.33 3.00 5.05
CA GLU A 71 -16.10 1.56 4.84
C GLU A 71 -14.61 1.20 4.76
N THR A 72 -13.75 2.17 4.42
CA THR A 72 -12.32 1.90 4.19
C THR A 72 -11.38 2.73 5.07
N LYS A 73 -11.90 3.74 5.78
CA LYS A 73 -11.07 4.69 6.52
C LYS A 73 -10.16 4.05 7.57
N ASP A 74 -10.58 2.93 8.15
CA ASP A 74 -9.83 2.27 9.22
C ASP A 74 -8.81 1.24 8.72
N ILE A 75 -8.77 0.99 7.40
CA ILE A 75 -7.79 0.06 6.82
C ILE A 75 -6.42 0.76 6.79
N PRO A 76 -5.38 0.20 7.43
CA PRO A 76 -4.06 0.83 7.38
C PRO A 76 -3.49 0.82 5.96
N VAL A 77 -2.89 1.94 5.55
CA VAL A 77 -2.28 2.10 4.24
C VAL A 77 -0.81 2.44 4.42
N ILE A 78 0.06 1.62 3.85
CA ILE A 78 1.51 1.83 3.85
C ILE A 78 1.92 2.37 2.49
N ALA A 79 2.64 3.50 2.47
CA ALA A 79 3.14 4.09 1.23
C ALA A 79 4.38 3.36 0.74
N LEU A 80 4.45 3.11 -0.58
CA LEU A 80 5.65 2.59 -1.23
C LEU A 80 6.19 3.71 -2.11
N THR A 81 7.43 4.14 -1.90
CA THR A 81 7.96 5.30 -2.59
C THR A 81 9.43 5.17 -2.97
N SER A 82 9.77 5.63 -4.19
CA SER A 82 11.16 5.72 -4.64
C SER A 82 11.83 7.02 -4.20
N TYR A 83 11.09 7.94 -3.60
CA TYR A 83 11.56 9.28 -3.24
C TYR A 83 11.44 9.54 -1.74
N ALA A 84 11.89 8.58 -0.93
CA ALA A 84 11.92 8.77 0.51
C ALA A 84 13.03 9.76 0.89
N MET A 85 12.64 10.89 1.50
CA MET A 85 13.57 11.91 1.95
C MET A 85 13.31 12.20 3.43
N LYS A 86 14.28 12.86 4.06
CA LYS A 86 14.15 13.26 5.46
C LYS A 86 12.90 14.13 5.64
N GLY A 87 12.05 13.78 6.60
CA GLY A 87 10.81 14.51 6.84
C GLY A 87 9.58 13.95 6.12
N ASP A 88 9.78 13.04 5.18
CA ASP A 88 8.66 12.47 4.41
C ASP A 88 7.71 11.65 5.27
N ARG A 89 8.21 11.04 6.35
CA ARG A 89 7.36 10.26 7.23
C ARG A 89 6.21 11.10 7.79
N GLU A 90 6.51 12.31 8.25
CA GLU A 90 5.49 13.21 8.79
C GLU A 90 4.50 13.62 7.70
N SER A 91 4.99 13.87 6.49
CA SER A 91 4.15 14.21 5.36
C SER A 91 3.21 13.07 5.02
N PHE A 92 3.70 11.84 4.95
CA PHE A 92 2.86 10.67 4.67
C PHE A 92 1.82 10.45 5.76
N LEU A 93 2.21 10.60 7.03
CA LEU A 93 1.25 10.45 8.12
C LEU A 93 0.14 11.48 8.04
N SER A 94 0.47 12.74 7.67
CA SER A 94 -0.54 13.79 7.51
C SER A 94 -1.49 13.52 6.35
N GLU A 95 -1.06 12.75 5.35
CA GLU A 95 -1.88 12.39 4.20
C GLU A 95 -2.73 11.12 4.44
N GLY A 96 -2.61 10.51 5.62
CA GLY A 96 -3.41 9.35 6.00
C GLY A 96 -2.73 8.00 5.95
N PHE A 97 -1.45 7.94 5.56
CA PHE A 97 -0.68 6.70 5.62
C PHE A 97 -0.24 6.41 7.05
N VAL A 98 -0.09 5.13 7.40
CA VAL A 98 0.40 4.76 8.72
C VAL A 98 1.92 4.63 8.75
N GLU A 99 2.55 4.38 7.60
CA GLU A 99 3.99 4.19 7.48
C GLU A 99 4.37 4.31 6.01
N TYR A 100 5.69 4.36 5.73
CA TYR A 100 6.16 4.26 4.36
C TYR A 100 7.33 3.27 4.27
N ILE A 101 7.52 2.71 3.05
CA ILE A 101 8.64 1.82 2.74
C ILE A 101 9.32 2.37 1.49
N ALA A 102 10.63 2.60 1.59
CA ALA A 102 11.41 3.10 0.47
C ALA A 102 11.68 2.00 -0.56
N LYS A 103 11.66 2.35 -1.83
CA LYS A 103 12.07 1.47 -2.94
C LYS A 103 13.52 1.80 -3.32
N PRO A 104 14.33 0.83 -3.71
CA PRO A 104 14.05 -0.60 -3.72
C PRO A 104 13.91 -1.16 -2.31
N ILE A 105 12.98 -2.08 -2.12
CA ILE A 105 12.70 -2.61 -0.78
C ILE A 105 13.84 -3.50 -0.28
N LYS A 106 14.00 -3.51 1.04
CA LYS A 106 14.84 -4.49 1.74
C LYS A 106 13.89 -5.54 2.31
N VAL A 107 14.09 -6.79 1.94
CA VAL A 107 13.13 -7.87 2.22
C VAL A 107 12.75 -7.95 3.69
N ASN A 108 13.73 -8.01 4.58
CA ASN A 108 13.46 -8.17 6.00
C ASN A 108 12.72 -6.96 6.58
N GLU A 109 13.12 -5.76 6.18
CA GLU A 109 12.47 -4.52 6.61
C GLU A 109 11.03 -4.45 6.12
N PHE A 110 10.81 -4.80 4.84
CA PHE A 110 9.49 -4.84 4.23
C PHE A 110 8.55 -5.77 5.02
N LEU A 111 9.00 -7.01 5.27
CA LEU A 111 8.19 -7.99 5.98
C LEU A 111 7.92 -7.59 7.43
N GLU A 112 8.89 -6.98 8.08
CA GLU A 112 8.73 -6.51 9.45
C GLU A 112 7.68 -5.41 9.53
N VAL A 113 7.74 -4.42 8.63
CA VAL A 113 6.78 -3.32 8.61
C VAL A 113 5.37 -3.84 8.34
N VAL A 114 5.22 -4.73 7.36
CA VAL A 114 3.92 -5.33 7.05
C VAL A 114 3.35 -6.04 8.27
N ARG A 115 4.16 -6.87 8.94
CA ARG A 115 3.74 -7.62 10.11
C ARG A 115 3.30 -6.71 11.25
N ARG A 116 3.95 -5.57 11.41
CA ARG A 116 3.65 -4.61 12.47
C ARG A 116 2.22 -4.05 12.38
N TYR A 117 1.69 -3.95 11.17
CA TYR A 117 0.37 -3.36 10.93
C TYR A 117 -0.72 -4.40 10.65
N LEU A 118 -0.43 -5.67 10.87
CA LEU A 118 -1.40 -6.77 10.82
C LEU A 118 -1.64 -7.34 12.24
#